data_7e81f006f8f9ada76cf61940e3a5ccee
#
_entry.id   7e81f006f8f9ada76cf61940e3a5ccee
#
_cell.length_a   1.000
_cell.length_b   1.000
_cell.length_c   1.000
_cell.angle_alpha   90.00
_cell.angle_beta   90.00
_cell.angle_gamma   90.00
#
_symmetry.space_group_name_H-M   'P 1'
#
loop_
_entity.id
_entity.type
_entity.pdbx_description
1 polymer ?
#
loop_
_entity_poly.entity_id
_entity_poly.type
_entity_poly.pdbx_seq_one_letter_code
_entity_poly.pdbx_strand_id
1 'polypeptide(L)'
;MVNVLNALEVKPWEWFLGRFSIDMGMDLGTANTLVCVRGRGIILNEPSVVAVKKGTNEVLLGGMAVGNAAKAMLGKTPDNIEAIRPLRHGVIADFEVTEKMLRYFITKVHDGRHWVKPQLVIAVPVGITAVERRAVIHSAERAGARRVFLIDEPMAAGIGVGLPVTEARGSLIVDIGGGTTEIAVLALAGKVVATSLRIAGDQFDETIVAHMRRQHNLLIGEQSAERIKITIGSAWPMEQELSMEVKGRDSISGLPRRATITSIEIREALSEPVRQICEAIRGVLEEAPPEIAADLYDSGCTVVGGGALLYGISRSISELLGIPARVPEDPLTAVARGTGVFLDKLDVFSRVLATDEDS
;
A
#
# COMPACT_ATOMS: atom_id res chain seq x y z
N MET A 1 10.13 -37.92 -0.83
CA MET A 1 11.03 -37.03 -1.60
C MET A 1 10.45 -36.88 -3.00
N VAL A 2 9.56 -35.94 -3.21
CA VAL A 2 9.03 -35.59 -4.53
C VAL A 2 9.74 -34.29 -4.94
N ASN A 3 10.41 -34.34 -6.10
CA ASN A 3 11.23 -33.28 -6.65
C ASN A 3 10.48 -31.94 -6.79
N VAL A 4 10.62 -31.03 -5.83
CA VAL A 4 10.13 -29.64 -5.86
C VAL A 4 11.03 -28.74 -6.76
N LEU A 5 12.20 -29.21 -7.14
CA LEU A 5 13.17 -28.50 -8.01
C LEU A 5 12.70 -28.31 -9.46
N ASN A 6 11.60 -28.91 -9.89
CA ASN A 6 11.09 -28.78 -11.27
C ASN A 6 10.13 -27.60 -11.52
N ALA A 7 9.82 -26.79 -10.51
CA ALA A 7 8.86 -25.67 -10.67
C ALA A 7 9.52 -24.35 -11.11
N LEU A 8 10.84 -24.23 -11.05
CA LEU A 8 11.58 -23.00 -11.33
C LEU A 8 12.40 -23.01 -12.64
N GLU A 9 12.37 -24.09 -13.42
CA GLU A 9 12.95 -24.07 -14.75
C GLU A 9 12.11 -23.20 -15.69
N VAL A 10 12.57 -21.98 -15.96
CA VAL A 10 12.02 -21.12 -17.03
C VAL A 10 12.26 -21.86 -18.34
N LYS A 11 11.23 -22.50 -18.87
CA LYS A 11 11.34 -23.24 -20.14
C LYS A 11 11.70 -22.28 -21.28
N PRO A 12 12.57 -22.64 -22.22
CA PRO A 12 13.03 -21.72 -23.28
C PRO A 12 11.92 -21.07 -24.11
N TRP A 13 10.74 -21.67 -24.20
CA TRP A 13 9.58 -21.12 -24.88
C TRP A 13 8.85 -20.06 -24.05
N GLU A 14 9.01 -20.01 -22.72
CA GLU A 14 8.46 -18.97 -21.86
C GLU A 14 9.18 -17.63 -22.08
N TRP A 15 10.48 -17.66 -22.36
CA TRP A 15 11.25 -16.49 -22.79
C TRP A 15 10.72 -15.91 -24.10
N PHE A 16 10.32 -16.76 -25.05
CA PHE A 16 9.73 -16.33 -26.33
C PHE A 16 8.33 -15.72 -26.13
N LEU A 17 7.51 -16.32 -25.27
CA LEU A 17 6.17 -15.80 -24.94
C LEU A 17 6.24 -14.47 -24.18
N GLY A 18 7.23 -14.25 -23.32
CA GLY A 18 7.46 -13.00 -22.58
C GLY A 18 7.66 -11.77 -23.50
N ARG A 19 8.06 -12.00 -24.75
CA ARG A 19 8.22 -10.95 -25.76
C ARG A 19 6.87 -10.46 -26.34
N PHE A 20 5.81 -11.24 -26.18
CA PHE A 20 4.44 -10.96 -26.63
C PHE A 20 3.45 -10.73 -25.47
N SER A 21 3.92 -10.82 -24.24
CA SER A 21 3.18 -10.60 -23.01
C SER A 21 3.57 -9.24 -22.42
N ILE A 22 2.60 -8.54 -21.82
CA ILE A 22 2.86 -7.34 -21.02
C ILE A 22 2.92 -7.78 -19.56
N ASP A 23 4.10 -8.23 -19.11
CA ASP A 23 4.31 -8.61 -17.72
C ASP A 23 4.26 -7.39 -16.80
N MET A 24 3.66 -7.53 -15.61
CA MET A 24 3.31 -6.42 -14.73
C MET A 24 3.74 -6.68 -13.29
N GLY A 25 4.31 -5.65 -12.67
CA GLY A 25 4.40 -5.54 -11.22
C GLY A 25 3.19 -4.79 -10.68
N MET A 26 2.60 -5.25 -9.59
CA MET A 26 1.39 -4.67 -9.01
C MET A 26 1.59 -4.45 -7.51
N ASP A 27 1.39 -3.21 -7.09
CA ASP A 27 1.17 -2.85 -5.71
C ASP A 27 -0.36 -2.86 -5.49
N LEU A 28 -0.85 -3.88 -4.80
CA LEU A 28 -2.27 -4.09 -4.54
C LEU A 28 -2.67 -3.50 -3.18
N GLY A 29 -2.53 -2.18 -3.06
CA GLY A 29 -2.77 -1.48 -1.79
C GLY A 29 -4.24 -1.30 -1.43
N THR A 30 -4.51 -1.12 -0.13
CA THR A 30 -5.85 -0.87 0.41
C THR A 30 -6.48 0.41 -0.14
N ALA A 31 -5.71 1.48 -0.29
CA ALA A 31 -6.19 2.78 -0.78
C ALA A 31 -6.10 2.90 -2.30
N ASN A 32 -4.97 2.54 -2.89
CA ASN A 32 -4.70 2.63 -4.31
C ASN A 32 -4.02 1.35 -4.81
N THR A 33 -4.29 1.01 -6.07
CA THR A 33 -3.55 -0.01 -6.82
C THR A 33 -2.68 0.67 -7.85
N LEU A 34 -1.38 0.36 -7.83
CA LEU A 34 -0.41 0.83 -8.83
C LEU A 34 0.06 -0.36 -9.68
N VAL A 35 0.21 -0.12 -10.98
CA VAL A 35 0.73 -1.13 -11.90
C VAL A 35 1.94 -0.59 -12.64
N CYS A 36 3.07 -1.29 -12.49
CA CYS A 36 4.31 -1.08 -13.21
C CYS A 36 4.42 -2.10 -14.34
N VAL A 37 4.71 -1.67 -15.54
CA VAL A 37 4.92 -2.55 -16.70
C VAL A 37 6.41 -2.60 -17.02
N ARG A 38 6.90 -3.80 -17.29
CA ARG A 38 8.28 -4.05 -17.67
C ARG A 38 8.74 -3.13 -18.79
N GLY A 39 9.81 -2.37 -18.56
CA GLY A 39 10.39 -1.42 -19.54
C GLY A 39 9.55 -0.17 -19.83
N ARG A 40 8.38 0.00 -19.19
CA ARG A 40 7.48 1.16 -19.40
C ARG A 40 7.21 1.97 -18.14
N GLY A 41 7.64 1.49 -16.96
CA GLY A 41 7.39 2.15 -15.69
C GLY A 41 5.93 2.03 -15.22
N ILE A 42 5.52 2.95 -14.35
CA ILE A 42 4.17 2.96 -13.79
C ILE A 42 3.18 3.45 -14.84
N ILE A 43 2.22 2.60 -15.19
CA ILE A 43 1.19 2.85 -16.21
C ILE A 43 -0.17 3.15 -15.59
N LEU A 44 -0.43 2.63 -14.37
CA LEU A 44 -1.71 2.80 -13.69
C LEU A 44 -1.47 3.17 -12.22
N ASN A 45 -2.24 4.15 -11.76
CA ASN A 45 -2.37 4.52 -10.36
C ASN A 45 -3.84 4.90 -10.14
N GLU A 46 -4.60 3.98 -9.56
CA GLU A 46 -6.03 4.17 -9.33
C GLU A 46 -6.45 3.69 -7.93
N PRO A 47 -7.49 4.32 -7.37
CA PRO A 47 -8.07 3.88 -6.11
C PRO A 47 -8.54 2.42 -6.15
N SER A 48 -8.30 1.68 -5.07
CA SER A 48 -8.80 0.31 -4.87
C SER A 48 -10.27 0.34 -4.43
N VAL A 49 -11.13 0.89 -5.27
CA VAL A 49 -12.57 1.09 -5.02
C VAL A 49 -13.38 0.53 -6.18
N VAL A 50 -14.51 -0.11 -5.87
CA VAL A 50 -15.45 -0.66 -6.85
C VAL A 50 -16.86 -0.25 -6.47
N ALA A 51 -17.66 0.22 -7.43
CA ALA A 51 -19.06 0.49 -7.20
C ALA A 51 -19.92 -0.67 -7.74
N VAL A 52 -20.71 -1.26 -6.85
CA VAL A 52 -21.56 -2.43 -7.12
C VAL A 52 -23.02 -2.13 -6.82
N LYS A 53 -23.90 -2.91 -7.42
CA LYS A 53 -25.32 -2.92 -7.06
C LYS A 53 -25.45 -3.62 -5.71
N LYS A 54 -26.07 -2.97 -4.74
CA LYS A 54 -26.20 -3.45 -3.35
C LYS A 54 -26.89 -4.81 -3.30
N GLY A 55 -26.32 -5.72 -2.51
CA GLY A 55 -26.79 -7.10 -2.39
C GLY A 55 -26.41 -8.00 -3.57
N THR A 56 -25.61 -7.51 -4.49
CA THR A 56 -25.02 -8.28 -5.58
C THR A 56 -23.57 -7.88 -5.75
N ASN A 57 -22.78 -8.70 -6.46
CA ASN A 57 -21.41 -8.32 -6.84
C ASN A 57 -21.36 -7.74 -8.26
N GLU A 58 -22.47 -7.29 -8.81
CA GLU A 58 -22.54 -6.69 -10.14
C GLU A 58 -21.90 -5.29 -10.13
N VAL A 59 -20.76 -5.15 -10.83
CA VAL A 59 -20.06 -3.88 -10.99
C VAL A 59 -20.84 -2.99 -11.96
N LEU A 60 -21.08 -1.75 -11.55
CA LEU A 60 -21.82 -0.77 -12.33
C LEU A 60 -21.08 -0.37 -13.61
N LEU A 61 -21.79 0.36 -14.49
CA LEU A 61 -21.28 0.86 -15.78
C LEU A 61 -20.71 -0.26 -16.67
N GLY A 62 -21.37 -1.45 -16.68
CA GLY A 62 -20.89 -2.58 -17.48
C GLY A 62 -19.54 -3.14 -17.05
N GLY A 63 -19.22 -3.06 -15.77
CA GLY A 63 -17.94 -3.51 -15.21
C GLY A 63 -16.86 -2.41 -15.12
N MET A 64 -17.18 -1.16 -15.49
CA MET A 64 -16.21 -0.04 -15.52
C MET A 64 -16.25 0.89 -14.30
N ALA A 65 -17.17 0.68 -13.35
CA ALA A 65 -17.22 1.47 -12.11
C ALA A 65 -16.15 1.01 -11.11
N VAL A 66 -14.88 1.15 -11.49
CA VAL A 66 -13.68 0.77 -10.73
C VAL A 66 -12.74 1.97 -10.67
N GLY A 67 -11.91 2.04 -9.65
CA GLY A 67 -10.88 3.06 -9.53
C GLY A 67 -11.45 4.47 -9.33
N ASN A 68 -10.99 5.41 -10.11
CA ASN A 68 -11.40 6.81 -10.03
C ASN A 68 -12.92 7.00 -10.22
N ALA A 69 -13.53 6.24 -11.11
CA ALA A 69 -14.98 6.29 -11.35
C ALA A 69 -15.77 5.88 -10.09
N ALA A 70 -15.33 4.83 -9.40
CA ALA A 70 -15.96 4.38 -8.17
C ALA A 70 -15.65 5.31 -6.97
N LYS A 71 -14.41 5.82 -6.85
CA LYS A 71 -14.03 6.78 -5.77
C LYS A 71 -14.89 8.03 -5.80
N ALA A 72 -15.25 8.53 -6.98
CA ALA A 72 -16.14 9.69 -7.11
C ALA A 72 -17.54 9.45 -6.53
N MET A 73 -17.98 8.19 -6.41
CA MET A 73 -19.29 7.78 -5.90
C MET A 73 -19.29 7.58 -4.36
N LEU A 74 -18.13 7.44 -3.72
CA LEU A 74 -18.03 7.22 -2.27
C LEU A 74 -18.79 8.28 -1.48
N GLY A 75 -19.68 7.85 -0.58
CA GLY A 75 -20.49 8.72 0.27
C GLY A 75 -21.59 9.51 -0.45
N LYS A 76 -21.86 9.21 -1.74
CA LYS A 76 -22.86 9.90 -2.58
C LYS A 76 -23.79 8.92 -3.30
N THR A 77 -23.70 7.63 -2.99
CA THR A 77 -24.50 6.59 -3.63
C THR A 77 -25.93 6.57 -3.10
N PRO A 78 -26.95 6.35 -3.96
CA PRO A 78 -28.31 6.03 -3.53
C PRO A 78 -28.33 4.64 -2.87
N ASP A 79 -29.43 4.32 -2.19
CA ASP A 79 -29.59 3.12 -1.35
C ASP A 79 -29.36 1.77 -2.07
N ASN A 80 -29.51 1.73 -3.38
CA ASN A 80 -29.34 0.55 -4.22
C ASN A 80 -27.93 0.38 -4.79
N ILE A 81 -27.02 1.30 -4.51
CA ILE A 81 -25.63 1.30 -4.97
C ILE A 81 -24.70 1.37 -3.78
N GLU A 82 -23.62 0.61 -3.81
CA GLU A 82 -22.58 0.64 -2.81
C GLU A 82 -21.21 0.80 -3.47
N ALA A 83 -20.41 1.78 -3.03
CA ALA A 83 -19.01 1.89 -3.39
C ALA A 83 -18.20 1.27 -2.25
N ILE A 84 -17.47 0.20 -2.55
CA ILE A 84 -16.75 -0.62 -1.58
C ILE A 84 -15.25 -0.65 -1.86
N ARG A 85 -14.46 -0.83 -0.80
CA ARG A 85 -13.04 -1.17 -0.88
C ARG A 85 -12.92 -2.68 -0.70
N PRO A 86 -12.56 -3.44 -1.74
CA PRO A 86 -12.47 -4.90 -1.65
C PRO A 86 -11.25 -5.37 -0.87
N LEU A 87 -10.32 -4.46 -0.58
CA LEU A 87 -9.15 -4.68 0.26
C LEU A 87 -9.30 -3.87 1.54
N ARG A 88 -8.99 -4.49 2.69
CA ARG A 88 -8.97 -3.84 4.00
C ARG A 88 -7.75 -4.32 4.78
N HIS A 89 -7.02 -3.38 5.37
CA HIS A 89 -5.82 -3.70 6.15
C HIS A 89 -4.84 -4.62 5.39
N GLY A 90 -4.64 -4.36 4.10
CA GLY A 90 -3.72 -5.10 3.24
C GLY A 90 -4.22 -6.47 2.78
N VAL A 91 -5.41 -6.92 3.19
CA VAL A 91 -5.94 -8.25 2.83
C VAL A 91 -7.24 -8.15 2.03
N ILE A 92 -7.55 -9.22 1.28
CA ILE A 92 -8.78 -9.31 0.50
C ILE A 92 -9.97 -9.52 1.45
N ALA A 93 -10.88 -8.54 1.49
CA ALA A 93 -12.13 -8.61 2.23
C ALA A 93 -13.29 -9.19 1.38
N ASP A 94 -13.24 -9.00 0.06
CA ASP A 94 -14.19 -9.53 -0.91
C ASP A 94 -13.46 -10.08 -2.14
N PHE A 95 -13.46 -11.41 -2.28
CA PHE A 95 -12.74 -12.11 -3.35
C PHE A 95 -13.30 -11.84 -4.74
N GLU A 96 -14.64 -11.86 -4.88
CA GLU A 96 -15.27 -11.70 -6.18
C GLU A 96 -15.13 -10.28 -6.73
N VAL A 97 -15.27 -9.30 -5.85
CA VAL A 97 -15.09 -7.90 -6.22
C VAL A 97 -13.61 -7.59 -6.49
N THR A 98 -12.68 -8.19 -5.71
CA THR A 98 -11.22 -8.08 -5.97
C THR A 98 -10.87 -8.67 -7.34
N GLU A 99 -11.39 -9.86 -7.70
CA GLU A 99 -11.18 -10.46 -9.02
C GLU A 99 -11.63 -9.52 -10.14
N LYS A 100 -12.82 -8.91 -10.01
CA LYS A 100 -13.34 -7.96 -11.00
C LYS A 100 -12.49 -6.71 -11.10
N MET A 101 -12.02 -6.19 -9.97
CA MET A 101 -11.10 -5.05 -9.92
C MET A 101 -9.77 -5.37 -10.62
N LEU A 102 -9.14 -6.50 -10.28
CA LEU A 102 -7.90 -6.96 -10.91
C LEU A 102 -8.08 -7.17 -12.42
N ARG A 103 -9.18 -7.80 -12.84
CA ARG A 103 -9.50 -7.99 -14.26
C ARG A 103 -9.61 -6.65 -14.98
N TYR A 104 -10.27 -5.67 -14.39
CA TYR A 104 -10.36 -4.32 -14.95
C TYR A 104 -8.97 -3.70 -15.13
N PHE A 105 -8.11 -3.72 -14.10
CA PHE A 105 -6.77 -3.16 -14.18
C PHE A 105 -5.87 -3.89 -15.17
N ILE A 106 -5.87 -5.22 -15.17
CA ILE A 106 -5.12 -6.04 -16.14
C ILE A 106 -5.57 -5.70 -17.56
N THR A 107 -6.88 -5.67 -17.82
CA THR A 107 -7.42 -5.37 -19.16
C THR A 107 -7.05 -3.96 -19.61
N LYS A 108 -7.13 -2.98 -18.70
CA LYS A 108 -6.81 -1.59 -18.98
C LYS A 108 -5.34 -1.38 -19.33
N VAL A 109 -4.43 -2.10 -18.67
CA VAL A 109 -2.99 -2.04 -18.93
C VAL A 109 -2.61 -2.85 -20.18
N HIS A 110 -3.30 -3.97 -20.44
CA HIS A 110 -3.02 -4.87 -21.55
C HIS A 110 -3.40 -4.31 -22.93
N ASP A 111 -4.18 -3.24 -22.99
CA ASP A 111 -4.52 -2.44 -24.19
C ASP A 111 -4.90 -3.30 -25.41
N GLY A 112 -5.78 -4.29 -25.22
CA GLY A 112 -6.33 -5.14 -26.29
C GLY A 112 -5.37 -6.17 -26.88
N ARG A 113 -4.14 -6.32 -26.40
CA ARG A 113 -3.17 -7.34 -26.83
C ARG A 113 -3.44 -8.67 -26.13
N HIS A 114 -4.53 -9.35 -26.50
CA HIS A 114 -5.08 -10.50 -25.77
C HIS A 114 -4.42 -11.86 -26.07
N TRP A 115 -3.35 -11.92 -26.87
CA TRP A 115 -2.80 -13.19 -27.34
C TRP A 115 -2.00 -13.95 -26.28
N VAL A 116 -1.33 -13.27 -25.36
CA VAL A 116 -0.56 -13.90 -24.29
C VAL A 116 -0.92 -13.25 -22.95
N LYS A 117 -1.40 -14.07 -22.00
CA LYS A 117 -1.71 -13.64 -20.65
C LYS A 117 -0.45 -13.16 -19.92
N PRO A 118 -0.51 -12.09 -19.07
CA PRO A 118 0.65 -11.57 -18.37
C PRO A 118 1.13 -12.47 -17.23
N GLN A 119 2.42 -12.35 -16.91
CA GLN A 119 2.93 -12.70 -15.59
C GLN A 119 2.72 -11.49 -14.67
N LEU A 120 2.34 -11.77 -13.42
CA LEU A 120 2.17 -10.74 -12.39
C LEU A 120 3.15 -10.97 -11.24
N VAL A 121 3.76 -9.89 -10.75
CA VAL A 121 4.40 -9.82 -9.44
C VAL A 121 3.52 -8.93 -8.58
N ILE A 122 2.96 -9.45 -7.50
CA ILE A 122 2.05 -8.73 -6.61
C ILE A 122 2.73 -8.54 -5.26
N ALA A 123 2.82 -7.30 -4.80
CA ALA A 123 3.26 -7.00 -3.45
C ALA A 123 2.15 -7.34 -2.45
N VAL A 124 2.53 -7.91 -1.32
CA VAL A 124 1.64 -8.33 -0.24
C VAL A 124 2.22 -7.91 1.12
N PRO A 125 1.38 -7.63 2.13
CA PRO A 125 1.84 -7.30 3.47
C PRO A 125 2.65 -8.42 4.12
N VAL A 126 3.51 -8.05 5.06
CA VAL A 126 4.24 -9.04 5.88
C VAL A 126 3.26 -9.82 6.76
N GLY A 127 3.49 -11.11 6.88
CA GLY A 127 2.73 -11.97 7.81
C GLY A 127 1.33 -12.34 7.34
N ILE A 128 1.01 -12.18 6.05
CA ILE A 128 -0.25 -12.72 5.52
C ILE A 128 -0.27 -14.24 5.65
N THR A 129 -1.44 -14.77 5.98
CA THR A 129 -1.65 -16.20 6.13
C THR A 129 -1.51 -16.96 4.80
N ALA A 130 -1.22 -18.27 4.86
CA ALA A 130 -1.18 -19.11 3.66
C ALA A 130 -2.54 -19.14 2.91
N VAL A 131 -3.65 -18.90 3.60
CA VAL A 131 -4.98 -18.80 2.98
C VAL A 131 -5.11 -17.50 2.20
N GLU A 132 -4.72 -16.36 2.80
CA GLU A 132 -4.74 -15.05 2.15
C GLU A 132 -3.78 -15.02 0.96
N ARG A 133 -2.57 -15.59 1.09
CA ARG A 133 -1.60 -15.75 0.00
C ARG A 133 -2.20 -16.49 -1.18
N ARG A 134 -2.82 -17.65 -0.95
CA ARG A 134 -3.52 -18.41 -1.99
C ARG A 134 -4.68 -17.64 -2.61
N ALA A 135 -5.40 -16.87 -1.80
CA ALA A 135 -6.51 -16.05 -2.26
C ALA A 135 -6.07 -14.98 -3.25
N VAL A 136 -4.96 -14.29 -2.99
CA VAL A 136 -4.38 -13.31 -3.93
C VAL A 136 -3.98 -13.98 -5.25
N ILE A 137 -3.28 -15.11 -5.19
CA ILE A 137 -2.87 -15.87 -6.38
C ILE A 137 -4.08 -16.27 -7.21
N HIS A 138 -5.07 -16.92 -6.60
CA HIS A 138 -6.28 -17.37 -7.32
C HIS A 138 -7.09 -16.22 -7.91
N SER A 139 -7.24 -15.11 -7.18
CA SER A 139 -7.94 -13.92 -7.71
C SER A 139 -7.24 -13.35 -8.94
N ALA A 140 -5.92 -13.28 -8.92
CA ALA A 140 -5.11 -12.80 -10.03
C ALA A 140 -5.14 -13.75 -11.26
N GLU A 141 -5.06 -15.06 -11.04
CA GLU A 141 -5.19 -16.07 -12.09
C GLU A 141 -6.57 -16.03 -12.75
N ARG A 142 -7.65 -15.95 -11.96
CA ARG A 142 -9.03 -15.81 -12.45
C ARG A 142 -9.25 -14.49 -13.17
N ALA A 143 -8.56 -13.42 -12.75
CA ALA A 143 -8.57 -12.13 -13.42
C ALA A 143 -7.85 -12.16 -14.79
N GLY A 144 -7.05 -13.20 -15.07
CA GLY A 144 -6.43 -13.42 -16.37
C GLY A 144 -4.91 -13.51 -16.36
N ALA A 145 -4.27 -13.56 -15.20
CA ALA A 145 -2.82 -13.81 -15.11
C ALA A 145 -2.46 -15.23 -15.58
N ARG A 146 -1.28 -15.36 -16.21
CA ARG A 146 -0.69 -16.66 -16.58
C ARG A 146 0.09 -17.27 -15.43
N ARG A 147 0.80 -16.45 -14.70
CA ARG A 147 1.62 -16.81 -13.55
C ARG A 147 1.64 -15.65 -12.57
N VAL A 148 1.60 -15.94 -11.28
CA VAL A 148 1.60 -14.95 -10.21
C VAL A 148 2.77 -15.26 -9.26
N PHE A 149 3.55 -14.23 -8.96
CA PHE A 149 4.57 -14.23 -7.93
C PHE A 149 4.16 -13.25 -6.85
N LEU A 150 4.44 -13.59 -5.60
CA LEU A 150 4.24 -12.69 -4.48
C LEU A 150 5.58 -12.21 -3.95
N ILE A 151 5.64 -10.95 -3.54
CA ILE A 151 6.77 -10.34 -2.85
C ILE A 151 6.24 -9.55 -1.67
N ASP A 152 6.96 -9.55 -0.55
CA ASP A 152 6.57 -8.71 0.59
C ASP A 152 6.70 -7.22 0.25
N GLU A 153 5.71 -6.41 0.66
CA GLU A 153 5.68 -4.95 0.42
C GLU A 153 6.98 -4.25 0.84
N PRO A 154 7.53 -4.46 2.06
CA PRO A 154 8.77 -3.79 2.45
C PRO A 154 9.99 -4.22 1.62
N MET A 155 10.05 -5.48 1.15
CA MET A 155 11.11 -5.92 0.25
C MET A 155 10.97 -5.24 -1.11
N ALA A 156 9.77 -5.20 -1.67
CA ALA A 156 9.50 -4.48 -2.91
C ALA A 156 9.83 -2.99 -2.75
N ALA A 157 9.39 -2.36 -1.65
CA ALA A 157 9.69 -0.96 -1.37
C ALA A 157 11.20 -0.69 -1.30
N GLY A 158 11.95 -1.53 -0.56
CA GLY A 158 13.41 -1.42 -0.45
C GLY A 158 14.12 -1.50 -1.80
N ILE A 159 13.71 -2.46 -2.64
CA ILE A 159 14.20 -2.59 -4.02
C ILE A 159 13.85 -1.34 -4.85
N GLY A 160 12.61 -0.86 -4.73
CA GLY A 160 12.10 0.27 -5.51
C GLY A 160 12.74 1.61 -5.20
N VAL A 161 13.26 1.80 -3.99
CA VAL A 161 14.02 2.99 -3.57
C VAL A 161 15.54 2.80 -3.64
N GLY A 162 16.00 1.62 -4.11
CA GLY A 162 17.42 1.34 -4.31
C GLY A 162 18.21 1.08 -3.03
N LEU A 163 17.58 0.57 -1.97
CA LEU A 163 18.31 0.11 -0.79
C LEU A 163 19.17 -1.12 -1.14
N PRO A 164 20.34 -1.29 -0.48
CA PRO A 164 21.25 -2.42 -0.72
C PRO A 164 20.73 -3.71 -0.06
N VAL A 165 19.48 -4.09 -0.35
CA VAL A 165 18.78 -5.21 0.31
C VAL A 165 19.45 -6.57 0.13
N THR A 166 20.33 -6.73 -0.88
CA THR A 166 21.07 -7.97 -1.15
C THR A 166 22.41 -8.05 -0.43
N GLU A 167 22.87 -6.96 0.18
CA GLU A 167 24.15 -6.89 0.88
C GLU A 167 24.01 -7.40 2.33
N ALA A 168 25.15 -7.76 2.94
CA ALA A 168 25.26 -8.12 4.36
C ALA A 168 25.26 -6.86 5.25
N ARG A 169 24.32 -5.96 5.01
CA ARG A 169 24.13 -4.70 5.73
C ARG A 169 22.65 -4.47 5.99
N GLY A 170 22.32 -4.09 7.25
CA GLY A 170 20.94 -3.78 7.62
C GLY A 170 20.37 -2.57 6.89
N SER A 171 19.15 -2.70 6.37
CA SER A 171 18.36 -1.62 5.78
C SER A 171 16.98 -1.60 6.42
N LEU A 172 16.64 -0.52 7.13
CA LEU A 172 15.32 -0.34 7.74
C LEU A 172 14.40 0.40 6.77
N ILE A 173 13.28 -0.23 6.43
CA ILE A 173 12.23 0.35 5.63
C ILE A 173 10.93 0.41 6.44
N VAL A 174 10.21 1.53 6.28
CA VAL A 174 8.90 1.78 6.88
C VAL A 174 7.97 2.20 5.77
N ASP A 175 7.04 1.35 5.41
CA ASP A 175 6.01 1.65 4.40
C ASP A 175 4.69 1.99 5.10
N ILE A 176 4.31 3.26 5.08
CA ILE A 176 3.05 3.74 5.66
C ILE A 176 2.02 3.84 4.53
N GLY A 177 1.28 2.76 4.33
CA GLY A 177 0.27 2.64 3.30
C GLY A 177 -1.08 3.32 3.62
N GLY A 178 -2.16 2.82 3.00
CA GLY A 178 -3.52 3.22 3.33
C GLY A 178 -4.07 2.47 4.55
N GLY A 179 -4.00 1.14 4.54
CA GLY A 179 -4.57 0.27 5.56
C GLY A 179 -3.58 -0.30 6.56
N THR A 180 -2.29 -0.39 6.21
CA THR A 180 -1.22 -0.97 7.03
C THR A 180 0.04 -0.11 6.99
N THR A 181 0.84 -0.24 8.06
CA THR A 181 2.24 0.20 8.09
C THR A 181 3.11 -1.03 8.21
N GLU A 182 3.94 -1.26 7.19
CA GLU A 182 4.89 -2.36 7.14
C GLU A 182 6.26 -1.86 7.55
N ILE A 183 6.88 -2.53 8.53
CA ILE A 183 8.19 -2.16 9.06
C ILE A 183 9.08 -3.38 8.93
N ALA A 184 10.22 -3.26 8.27
CA ALA A 184 11.14 -4.37 8.11
C ALA A 184 12.60 -3.92 8.12
N VAL A 185 13.45 -4.76 8.73
CA VAL A 185 14.90 -4.74 8.57
C VAL A 185 15.26 -5.80 7.55
N LEU A 186 15.88 -5.38 6.46
CA LEU A 186 16.24 -6.20 5.30
C LEU A 186 17.76 -6.33 5.23
N ALA A 187 18.26 -7.53 4.99
CA ALA A 187 19.66 -7.82 4.69
C ALA A 187 19.76 -9.15 3.92
N LEU A 188 20.78 -9.35 3.07
CA LEU A 188 21.07 -10.58 2.35
C LEU A 188 19.85 -11.08 1.55
N ALA A 189 19.08 -10.16 1.00
CA ALA A 189 17.84 -10.37 0.28
C ALA A 189 16.71 -11.06 1.09
N GLY A 190 16.83 -11.07 2.42
CA GLY A 190 15.84 -11.61 3.35
C GLY A 190 15.33 -10.58 4.35
N LYS A 191 14.34 -10.98 5.12
CA LYS A 191 13.82 -10.22 6.29
C LYS A 191 14.56 -10.69 7.54
N VAL A 192 15.22 -9.76 8.24
CA VAL A 192 15.85 -10.06 9.55
C VAL A 192 14.79 -9.97 10.64
N VAL A 193 14.04 -8.87 10.66
CA VAL A 193 12.89 -8.62 11.54
C VAL A 193 11.86 -7.89 10.73
N ALA A 194 10.57 -8.23 10.90
CA ALA A 194 9.51 -7.48 10.25
C ALA A 194 8.21 -7.55 11.05
N THR A 195 7.42 -6.49 10.98
CA THR A 195 6.09 -6.41 11.59
C THR A 195 5.13 -5.62 10.69
N SER A 196 3.86 -5.94 10.82
CA SER A 196 2.76 -5.24 10.16
C SER A 196 1.84 -4.64 11.21
N LEU A 197 1.51 -3.36 11.04
CA LEU A 197 0.64 -2.61 11.95
C LEU A 197 -0.59 -2.12 11.18
N ARG A 198 -1.79 -2.33 11.74
CA ARG A 198 -3.06 -1.85 11.15
C ARG A 198 -3.35 -0.38 11.50
N ILE A 199 -2.32 0.46 11.47
CA ILE A 199 -2.38 1.90 11.69
C ILE A 199 -1.67 2.56 10.52
N ALA A 200 -2.42 3.30 9.71
CA ALA A 200 -1.93 3.93 8.48
C ALA A 200 -2.86 5.07 8.04
N GLY A 201 -2.90 5.38 6.76
CA GLY A 201 -3.67 6.49 6.20
C GLY A 201 -5.16 6.49 6.54
N ASP A 202 -5.80 5.31 6.53
CA ASP A 202 -7.23 5.18 6.84
C ASP A 202 -7.50 5.48 8.33
N GLN A 203 -6.60 5.02 9.23
CA GLN A 203 -6.70 5.34 10.66
C GLN A 203 -6.53 6.83 10.93
N PHE A 204 -5.67 7.52 10.16
CA PHE A 204 -5.56 8.97 10.24
C PHE A 204 -6.88 9.66 9.85
N ASP A 205 -7.52 9.19 8.78
CA ASP A 205 -8.82 9.73 8.33
C ASP A 205 -9.93 9.47 9.35
N GLU A 206 -10.02 8.27 9.91
CA GLU A 206 -10.97 7.94 10.99
C GLU A 206 -10.75 8.81 12.22
N THR A 207 -9.49 9.04 12.59
CA THR A 207 -9.13 9.92 13.73
C THR A 207 -9.58 11.35 13.49
N ILE A 208 -9.41 11.87 12.25
CA ILE A 208 -9.89 13.20 11.87
C ILE A 208 -11.43 13.25 11.91
N VAL A 209 -12.14 12.24 11.38
CA VAL A 209 -13.62 12.18 11.45
C VAL A 209 -14.09 12.22 12.91
N ALA A 210 -13.47 11.42 13.78
CA ALA A 210 -13.80 11.38 15.20
C ALA A 210 -13.50 12.73 15.91
N HIS A 211 -12.39 13.37 15.56
CA HIS A 211 -12.02 14.70 16.07
C HIS A 211 -13.05 15.76 15.67
N MET A 212 -13.41 15.84 14.38
CA MET A 212 -14.41 16.78 13.86
C MET A 212 -15.76 16.62 14.55
N ARG A 213 -16.17 15.38 14.81
CA ARG A 213 -17.40 15.10 15.54
C ARG A 213 -17.33 15.56 16.99
N ARG A 214 -16.22 15.30 17.69
CA ARG A 214 -16.09 15.60 19.13
C ARG A 214 -15.87 17.09 19.39
N GLN A 215 -14.99 17.75 18.64
CA GLN A 215 -14.58 19.13 18.91
C GLN A 215 -15.48 20.16 18.22
N HIS A 216 -15.96 19.82 17.02
CA HIS A 216 -16.74 20.75 16.20
C HIS A 216 -18.22 20.39 16.07
N ASN A 217 -18.70 19.27 16.64
CA ASN A 217 -20.05 18.73 16.40
C ASN A 217 -20.37 18.65 14.89
N LEU A 218 -19.37 18.38 14.06
CA LEU A 218 -19.48 18.36 12.61
C LEU A 218 -19.26 16.94 12.07
N LEU A 219 -20.27 16.38 11.42
CA LEU A 219 -20.17 15.11 10.74
C LEU A 219 -19.62 15.33 9.35
N ILE A 220 -18.47 14.73 9.07
CA ILE A 220 -17.81 14.74 7.76
C ILE A 220 -17.66 13.33 7.24
N GLY A 221 -17.56 13.16 5.92
CA GLY A 221 -17.26 11.88 5.28
C GLY A 221 -15.75 11.64 5.13
N GLU A 222 -15.39 10.40 4.81
CA GLU A 222 -14.02 9.93 4.62
C GLU A 222 -13.25 10.78 3.60
N GLN A 223 -13.82 11.12 2.44
CA GLN A 223 -13.19 11.99 1.45
C GLN A 223 -12.83 13.38 1.99
N SER A 224 -13.65 13.92 2.92
CA SER A 224 -13.36 15.20 3.56
C SER A 224 -12.22 15.08 4.56
N ALA A 225 -12.14 13.96 5.31
CA ALA A 225 -11.06 13.68 6.23
C ALA A 225 -9.73 13.46 5.48
N GLU A 226 -9.73 12.67 4.40
CA GLU A 226 -8.57 12.51 3.52
C GLU A 226 -8.06 13.87 3.00
N ARG A 227 -8.96 14.74 2.57
CA ARG A 227 -8.60 16.10 2.12
C ARG A 227 -7.99 16.94 3.24
N ILE A 228 -8.53 16.88 4.47
CA ILE A 228 -7.98 17.58 5.64
C ILE A 228 -6.57 17.07 5.91
N LYS A 229 -6.39 15.75 5.99
CA LYS A 229 -5.10 15.10 6.17
C LYS A 229 -4.05 15.58 5.17
N ILE A 230 -4.39 15.56 3.88
CA ILE A 230 -3.48 15.95 2.79
C ILE A 230 -3.17 17.45 2.82
N THR A 231 -4.14 18.29 3.18
CA THR A 231 -4.01 19.75 3.06
C THR A 231 -3.32 20.38 4.27
N ILE A 232 -3.68 19.97 5.49
CA ILE A 232 -3.21 20.59 6.74
C ILE A 232 -2.73 19.59 7.79
N GLY A 233 -2.74 18.28 7.48
CA GLY A 233 -2.25 17.24 8.39
C GLY A 233 -0.73 17.33 8.58
N SER A 234 -0.27 17.13 9.81
CA SER A 234 1.15 17.11 10.13
C SER A 234 1.47 16.22 11.32
N ALA A 235 2.68 15.67 11.34
CA ALA A 235 3.25 14.95 12.47
C ALA A 235 4.27 15.80 13.25
N TRP A 236 4.60 16.99 12.75
CA TRP A 236 5.57 17.93 13.32
C TRP A 236 5.08 19.36 13.16
N PRO A 237 5.45 20.30 14.05
CA PRO A 237 5.12 21.73 13.87
C PRO A 237 5.54 22.26 12.51
N MET A 238 4.64 22.97 11.85
CA MET A 238 4.91 23.63 10.58
C MET A 238 5.61 24.96 10.81
N GLU A 239 6.47 25.40 9.87
CA GLU A 239 7.04 26.75 9.90
C GLU A 239 5.96 27.83 9.85
N GLN A 240 4.93 27.59 9.03
CA GLN A 240 3.72 28.39 8.97
C GLN A 240 2.52 27.47 9.14
N GLU A 241 1.82 27.64 10.25
CA GLU A 241 0.60 26.87 10.53
C GLU A 241 -0.53 27.27 9.58
N LEU A 242 -1.30 26.25 9.17
CA LEU A 242 -2.33 26.38 8.15
C LEU A 242 -3.73 26.32 8.78
N SER A 243 -4.71 26.87 8.08
CA SER A 243 -6.11 26.72 8.40
C SER A 243 -6.94 26.43 7.16
N MET A 244 -8.05 25.71 7.31
CA MET A 244 -8.99 25.47 6.22
C MET A 244 -10.45 25.47 6.70
N GLU A 245 -11.35 25.85 5.81
CA GLU A 245 -12.79 25.72 6.01
C GLU A 245 -13.25 24.34 5.58
N VAL A 246 -14.00 23.65 6.46
CA VAL A 246 -14.58 22.33 6.20
C VAL A 246 -16.10 22.43 6.30
N LYS A 247 -16.79 21.78 5.37
CA LYS A 247 -18.24 21.68 5.30
C LYS A 247 -18.68 20.28 5.74
N GLY A 248 -19.73 20.24 6.53
CA GLY A 248 -20.31 18.97 6.99
C GLY A 248 -21.75 19.17 7.46
N ARG A 249 -22.29 18.16 8.14
CA ARG A 249 -23.60 18.20 8.77
C ARG A 249 -23.40 18.38 10.28
N ASP A 250 -24.03 19.40 10.86
CA ASP A 250 -24.07 19.59 12.29
C ASP A 250 -24.73 18.39 12.98
N SER A 251 -24.07 17.81 13.98
CA SER A 251 -24.54 16.58 14.65
C SER A 251 -25.73 16.80 15.57
N ILE A 252 -26.01 18.06 15.94
CA ILE A 252 -27.11 18.45 16.85
C ILE A 252 -28.34 18.85 16.04
N SER A 253 -28.19 19.82 15.14
CA SER A 253 -29.30 20.36 14.35
C SER A 253 -29.63 19.54 13.09
N GLY A 254 -28.69 18.72 12.61
CA GLY A 254 -28.82 17.99 11.35
C GLY A 254 -28.60 18.84 10.10
N LEU A 255 -28.40 20.16 10.24
CA LEU A 255 -28.28 21.08 9.10
C LEU A 255 -26.85 21.19 8.58
N PRO A 256 -26.66 21.56 7.30
CA PRO A 256 -25.33 21.86 6.77
C PRO A 256 -24.66 23.00 7.54
N ARG A 257 -23.39 22.83 7.90
CA ARG A 257 -22.58 23.80 8.64
C ARG A 257 -21.16 23.82 8.14
N ARG A 258 -20.46 24.92 8.42
CA ARG A 258 -19.02 25.09 8.18
C ARG A 258 -18.28 25.24 9.51
N ALA A 259 -17.04 24.78 9.55
CA ALA A 259 -16.11 25.02 10.63
C ALA A 259 -14.73 25.36 10.06
N THR A 260 -14.01 26.26 10.70
CA THR A 260 -12.61 26.51 10.42
C THR A 260 -11.77 25.66 11.36
N ILE A 261 -10.79 24.95 10.83
CA ILE A 261 -9.88 24.07 11.56
C ILE A 261 -8.43 24.45 11.26
N THR A 262 -7.52 24.09 12.14
CA THR A 262 -6.10 24.43 12.02
C THR A 262 -5.20 23.20 11.94
N SER A 263 -4.02 23.36 11.36
CA SER A 263 -3.00 22.31 11.32
C SER A 263 -2.51 21.89 12.71
N ILE A 264 -2.50 22.82 13.67
CA ILE A 264 -2.16 22.52 15.09
C ILE A 264 -3.13 21.49 15.66
N GLU A 265 -4.44 21.76 15.52
CA GLU A 265 -5.52 20.91 16.00
C GLU A 265 -5.49 19.52 15.34
N ILE A 266 -5.26 19.46 14.04
CA ILE A 266 -5.18 18.19 13.31
C ILE A 266 -3.92 17.42 13.72
N ARG A 267 -2.79 18.09 13.94
CA ARG A 267 -1.56 17.44 14.46
C ARG A 267 -1.78 16.83 15.85
N GLU A 268 -2.46 17.55 16.73
CA GLU A 268 -2.82 17.01 18.05
C GLU A 268 -3.69 15.77 17.93
N ALA A 269 -4.69 15.78 17.04
CA ALA A 269 -5.53 14.63 16.78
C ALA A 269 -4.73 13.43 16.26
N LEU A 270 -3.76 13.65 15.35
CA LEU A 270 -2.94 12.62 14.75
C LEU A 270 -1.77 12.15 15.63
N SER A 271 -1.51 12.78 16.77
CA SER A 271 -0.35 12.48 17.63
C SER A 271 -0.33 11.01 18.09
N GLU A 272 -1.48 10.46 18.45
CA GLU A 272 -1.57 9.10 18.96
C GLU A 272 -1.27 8.03 17.90
N PRO A 273 -1.89 8.01 16.71
CA PRO A 273 -1.52 7.04 15.67
C PRO A 273 -0.07 7.21 15.19
N VAL A 274 0.47 8.43 15.12
CA VAL A 274 1.90 8.66 14.80
C VAL A 274 2.80 8.05 15.87
N ARG A 275 2.49 8.24 17.15
CA ARG A 275 3.24 7.65 18.26
C ARG A 275 3.26 6.13 18.19
N GLN A 276 2.13 5.50 17.90
CA GLN A 276 2.02 4.04 17.78
C GLN A 276 2.87 3.50 16.62
N ILE A 277 2.96 4.20 15.50
CA ILE A 277 3.88 3.85 14.40
C ILE A 277 5.33 3.91 14.90
N CYS A 278 5.72 4.99 15.58
CA CYS A 278 7.08 5.12 16.11
C CYS A 278 7.42 4.03 17.15
N GLU A 279 6.47 3.64 18.00
CA GLU A 279 6.65 2.54 18.96
C GLU A 279 6.84 1.19 18.26
N ALA A 280 6.09 0.93 17.17
CA ALA A 280 6.28 -0.27 16.37
C ALA A 280 7.67 -0.31 15.70
N ILE A 281 8.14 0.83 15.17
CA ILE A 281 9.50 0.93 14.62
C ILE A 281 10.55 0.65 15.71
N ARG A 282 10.37 1.19 16.91
CA ARG A 282 11.25 0.92 18.06
C ARG A 282 11.29 -0.57 18.39
N GLY A 283 10.12 -1.25 18.42
CA GLY A 283 10.04 -2.69 18.66
C GLY A 283 10.87 -3.49 17.66
N VAL A 284 10.80 -3.14 16.37
CA VAL A 284 11.60 -3.79 15.32
C VAL A 284 13.11 -3.55 15.52
N LEU A 285 13.51 -2.34 15.95
CA LEU A 285 14.91 -2.04 16.25
C LEU A 285 15.43 -2.81 17.47
N GLU A 286 14.60 -3.00 18.50
CA GLU A 286 14.93 -3.75 19.72
C GLU A 286 15.08 -5.26 19.43
N GLU A 287 14.35 -5.79 18.45
CA GLU A 287 14.45 -7.19 18.02
C GLU A 287 15.62 -7.44 17.06
N ALA A 288 16.18 -6.40 16.44
CA ALA A 288 17.25 -6.55 15.46
C ALA A 288 18.54 -7.04 16.13
N PRO A 289 19.32 -7.94 15.48
CA PRO A 289 20.65 -8.33 15.96
C PRO A 289 21.56 -7.11 16.14
N PRO A 290 22.48 -7.13 17.16
CA PRO A 290 23.32 -5.97 17.49
C PRO A 290 24.13 -5.42 16.31
N GLU A 291 24.69 -6.29 15.46
CA GLU A 291 25.47 -5.89 14.28
C GLU A 291 24.60 -5.15 13.26
N ILE A 292 23.38 -5.62 13.06
CA ILE A 292 22.39 -4.97 12.18
C ILE A 292 21.93 -3.64 12.79
N ALA A 293 21.67 -3.60 14.11
CA ALA A 293 21.30 -2.36 14.80
C ALA A 293 22.40 -1.29 14.70
N ALA A 294 23.67 -1.69 14.71
CA ALA A 294 24.80 -0.77 14.48
C ALA A 294 24.77 -0.18 13.06
N ASP A 295 24.49 -0.99 12.04
CA ASP A 295 24.32 -0.50 10.67
C ASP A 295 23.19 0.54 10.56
N LEU A 296 22.08 0.30 11.27
CA LEU A 296 20.88 1.16 11.23
C LEU A 296 21.10 2.49 11.95
N TYR A 297 22.02 2.57 12.91
CA TYR A 297 22.37 3.82 13.57
C TYR A 297 22.90 4.86 12.57
N ASP A 298 23.73 4.44 11.62
CA ASP A 298 24.31 5.31 10.59
C ASP A 298 23.42 5.44 9.36
N SER A 299 22.81 4.33 8.90
CA SER A 299 21.98 4.33 7.68
C SER A 299 20.58 4.92 7.91
N GLY A 300 20.10 4.85 9.15
CA GLY A 300 18.76 5.31 9.52
C GLY A 300 17.63 4.46 8.92
N CYS A 301 16.44 5.03 8.88
CA CYS A 301 15.30 4.40 8.24
C CYS A 301 14.84 5.16 6.98
N THR A 302 14.29 4.42 6.03
CA THR A 302 13.65 4.98 4.82
C THR A 302 12.14 4.83 4.95
N VAL A 303 11.41 5.94 4.87
CA VAL A 303 9.95 5.98 5.03
C VAL A 303 9.30 6.16 3.66
N VAL A 304 8.42 5.25 3.28
CA VAL A 304 7.73 5.22 1.98
C VAL A 304 6.21 5.10 2.16
N GLY A 305 5.49 4.96 1.07
CA GLY A 305 4.02 4.90 1.07
C GLY A 305 3.37 6.28 1.16
N GLY A 306 2.04 6.31 1.11
CA GLY A 306 1.26 7.55 1.14
C GLY A 306 1.38 8.32 2.45
N GLY A 307 1.52 7.61 3.58
CA GLY A 307 1.71 8.20 4.91
C GLY A 307 3.05 8.91 5.08
N ALA A 308 4.07 8.56 4.28
CA ALA A 308 5.35 9.27 4.25
C ALA A 308 5.22 10.73 3.83
N LEU A 309 4.12 11.09 3.14
CA LEU A 309 3.82 12.45 2.72
C LEU A 309 3.21 13.32 3.83
N LEU A 310 2.83 12.72 4.96
CA LEU A 310 2.36 13.51 6.10
C LEU A 310 3.48 14.45 6.56
N TYR A 311 3.17 15.75 6.60
CA TYR A 311 4.19 16.75 6.91
C TYR A 311 4.94 16.43 8.21
N GLY A 312 6.27 16.37 8.13
CA GLY A 312 7.14 16.17 9.27
C GLY A 312 7.17 14.77 9.87
N ILE A 313 6.58 13.75 9.22
CA ILE A 313 6.58 12.36 9.72
C ILE A 313 8.00 11.82 9.91
N SER A 314 8.90 12.04 8.96
CA SER A 314 10.30 11.63 9.08
C SER A 314 11.01 12.32 10.24
N ARG A 315 10.73 13.59 10.46
CA ARG A 315 11.29 14.34 11.59
C ARG A 315 10.76 13.81 12.93
N SER A 316 9.46 13.52 13.01
CA SER A 316 8.86 12.91 14.21
C SER A 316 9.49 11.55 14.51
N ILE A 317 9.70 10.71 13.49
CA ILE A 317 10.38 9.42 13.62
C ILE A 317 11.83 9.62 14.10
N SER A 318 12.58 10.52 13.47
CA SER A 318 14.00 10.78 13.87
C SER A 318 14.12 11.24 15.31
N GLU A 319 13.28 12.16 15.76
CA GLU A 319 13.32 12.70 17.14
C GLU A 319 12.94 11.65 18.18
N LEU A 320 11.96 10.79 17.89
CA LEU A 320 11.50 9.76 18.83
C LEU A 320 12.42 8.56 18.92
N LEU A 321 13.14 8.24 17.84
CA LEU A 321 13.99 7.03 17.77
C LEU A 321 15.49 7.32 17.87
N GLY A 322 15.91 8.56 17.68
CA GLY A 322 17.32 8.95 17.71
C GLY A 322 18.15 8.45 16.53
N ILE A 323 17.48 8.03 15.43
CA ILE A 323 18.14 7.64 14.17
C ILE A 323 17.64 8.51 13.01
N PRO A 324 18.45 8.74 11.96
CA PRO A 324 18.02 9.48 10.81
C PRO A 324 16.83 8.81 10.11
N ALA A 325 15.77 9.56 9.79
CA ALA A 325 14.68 9.09 8.96
C ALA A 325 14.55 9.96 7.70
N ARG A 326 14.46 9.32 6.54
CA ARG A 326 14.39 9.99 5.25
C ARG A 326 13.19 9.52 4.44
N VAL A 327 12.59 10.44 3.69
CA VAL A 327 11.55 10.15 2.70
C VAL A 327 12.20 10.32 1.31
N PRO A 328 12.16 9.32 0.43
CA PRO A 328 12.65 9.46 -0.94
C PRO A 328 11.76 10.43 -1.74
N GLU A 329 12.25 10.88 -2.91
CA GLU A 329 11.56 11.86 -3.76
C GLU A 329 10.13 11.41 -4.15
N ASP A 330 9.95 10.12 -4.45
CA ASP A 330 8.65 9.53 -4.80
C ASP A 330 8.32 8.32 -3.92
N PRO A 331 7.84 8.56 -2.69
CA PRO A 331 7.55 7.48 -1.75
C PRO A 331 6.30 6.67 -2.10
N LEU A 332 5.34 7.26 -2.83
CA LEU A 332 4.08 6.61 -3.21
C LEU A 332 4.26 5.44 -4.17
N THR A 333 5.29 5.47 -5.00
CA THR A 333 5.50 4.49 -6.05
C THR A 333 6.58 3.46 -5.72
N ALA A 334 7.15 3.53 -4.52
CA ALA A 334 8.28 2.71 -4.11
C ALA A 334 8.00 1.20 -4.28
N VAL A 335 6.89 0.72 -3.75
CA VAL A 335 6.47 -0.69 -3.86
C VAL A 335 6.27 -1.09 -5.33
N ALA A 336 5.49 -0.30 -6.08
CA ALA A 336 5.21 -0.60 -7.48
C ALA A 336 6.48 -0.61 -8.36
N ARG A 337 7.43 0.31 -8.12
CA ARG A 337 8.73 0.30 -8.79
C ARG A 337 9.52 -0.95 -8.44
N GLY A 338 9.52 -1.33 -7.17
CA GLY A 338 10.20 -2.54 -6.70
C GLY A 338 9.66 -3.80 -7.34
N THR A 339 8.33 -3.94 -7.48
CA THR A 339 7.74 -5.09 -8.20
C THR A 339 8.17 -5.12 -9.66
N GLY A 340 8.34 -3.95 -10.30
CA GLY A 340 8.87 -3.83 -11.66
C GLY A 340 10.33 -4.29 -11.76
N VAL A 341 11.20 -3.83 -10.85
CA VAL A 341 12.61 -4.25 -10.79
C VAL A 341 12.73 -5.75 -10.49
N PHE A 342 11.90 -6.26 -9.58
CA PHE A 342 11.83 -7.69 -9.27
C PHE A 342 11.47 -8.51 -10.51
N LEU A 343 10.50 -8.04 -11.30
CA LEU A 343 10.08 -8.67 -12.54
C LEU A 343 11.22 -8.73 -13.59
N ASP A 344 12.07 -7.70 -13.63
CA ASP A 344 13.24 -7.64 -14.52
C ASP A 344 14.36 -8.60 -14.10
N LYS A 345 14.44 -8.92 -12.81
CA LYS A 345 15.51 -9.74 -12.19
C LYS A 345 14.98 -11.00 -11.53
N LEU A 346 13.93 -11.61 -12.08
CA LEU A 346 13.30 -12.82 -11.54
C LEU A 346 14.33 -13.95 -11.29
N ASP A 347 15.32 -14.11 -12.16
CA ASP A 347 16.35 -15.15 -12.03
C ASP A 347 17.23 -14.95 -10.76
N VAL A 348 17.41 -13.70 -10.33
CA VAL A 348 18.19 -13.37 -9.13
C VAL A 348 17.34 -13.53 -7.87
N PHE A 349 16.12 -13.04 -7.91
CA PHE A 349 15.23 -12.99 -6.74
C PHE A 349 14.39 -14.26 -6.55
N SER A 350 14.20 -15.09 -7.58
CA SER A 350 13.48 -16.37 -7.45
C SER A 350 14.15 -17.35 -6.48
N ARG A 351 15.46 -17.25 -6.31
CA ARG A 351 16.20 -18.05 -5.32
C ARG A 351 15.87 -17.65 -3.87
N VAL A 352 15.49 -16.40 -3.67
CA VAL A 352 15.11 -15.83 -2.36
C VAL A 352 13.68 -16.25 -1.99
N LEU A 353 12.76 -16.28 -2.97
CA LEU A 353 11.38 -16.74 -2.76
C LEU A 353 11.29 -18.22 -2.39
N ALA A 354 12.22 -19.05 -2.89
CA ALA A 354 12.23 -20.48 -2.61
C ALA A 354 12.61 -20.83 -1.15
N THR A 355 13.24 -19.91 -0.42
CA THR A 355 13.64 -20.12 0.98
C THR A 355 12.54 -19.78 1.98
N ASP A 356 11.56 -18.95 1.59
CA ASP A 356 10.42 -18.57 2.46
C ASP A 356 9.24 -19.57 2.40
N GLU A 357 9.22 -20.50 1.44
CA GLU A 357 8.18 -21.53 1.33
C GLU A 357 8.43 -22.77 2.22
N ASP A 358 9.64 -22.92 2.76
CA ASP A 358 10.08 -24.09 3.55
C ASP A 358 10.18 -23.80 5.09
N SER A 359 9.77 -22.63 5.57
CA SER A 359 9.83 -22.25 7.00
C SER A 359 8.46 -22.19 7.68
#